data_34d24e27a7499c760d1bce392748b921
#
_entry.id   34d24e27a7499c760d1bce392748b921
#
_cell.length_a   1.000
_cell.length_b   1.000
_cell.length_c   1.000
_cell.angle_alpha   90.00
_cell.angle_beta   90.00
_cell.angle_gamma   90.00
#
_symmetry.space_group_name_H-M   'P 1'
#
loop_
_entity.id
_entity.type
_entity.pdbx_description
1 polymer ?
#
loop_
_entity_poly.entity_id
_entity_poly.type
_entity_poly.pdbx_seq_one_letter_code
_entity_poly.pdbx_strand_id
1 'polypeptide(L)'
;MIAAVIERCAGIDVGRKFIDVCVMVGEAQAEPTQQTRRFSTLNEDLERMHQWLRENHCTHAVMESTGSYWRPVHNILDDGEMEVLLANSQHVKNLRGHKTDRNDARWLAHLLRHGMIRPSFIPDRETRELRDLTRRRKQLVGCAADERNRVQRVLQEVNVQLGTVLSDVFGESGLNMLDALMYPDATPAEIADLAVRQARKKIPLLKKALQGHRMTDHHRRLIRHSMEHLAFLEEEITELDREISEHVKTHTALHVASQLAQSVTGIKQIAAAAVIAETGPDMTQFSNGGKLAAWIGTCPGNNISGGKRKGGQTRKGNPWARRILVECAWSATRKKDSEAQRYYERLKPRLKHKPALIATAHLLTLQLYKALATGNPYTENTQTELTTA
;
A
#
# COMPACT_ATOMS: atom_id res chain seq x y z
N MET A 1 -10.60 41.04 6.48
CA MET A 1 -9.53 40.13 6.94
C MET A 1 -10.19 38.87 7.47
N ILE A 2 -9.74 37.68 7.06
CA ILE A 2 -10.22 36.42 7.65
C ILE A 2 -9.57 36.32 9.03
N ALA A 3 -10.36 36.16 10.10
CA ALA A 3 -9.83 36.03 11.47
C ALA A 3 -8.97 34.75 11.58
N ALA A 4 -7.88 34.85 12.33
CA ALA A 4 -7.04 33.68 12.60
C ALA A 4 -7.77 32.73 13.58
N VAL A 5 -7.52 31.43 13.41
CA VAL A 5 -8.09 30.37 14.26
C VAL A 5 -7.06 29.94 15.31
N ILE A 6 -5.76 30.05 14.96
CA ILE A 6 -4.64 29.62 15.80
C ILE A 6 -3.71 30.82 16.02
N GLU A 7 -3.48 31.19 17.27
CA GLU A 7 -2.69 32.37 17.62
C GLU A 7 -1.18 32.12 17.63
N ARG A 8 -0.73 30.89 17.91
CA ARG A 8 0.67 30.51 18.06
C ARG A 8 0.94 29.24 17.27
N CYS A 9 1.58 29.38 16.11
CA CYS A 9 1.79 28.25 15.20
C CYS A 9 3.13 28.35 14.48
N ALA A 10 3.56 27.22 13.93
CA ALA A 10 4.75 27.10 13.09
C ALA A 10 4.45 26.42 11.76
N GLY A 11 5.03 26.95 10.69
CA GLY A 11 5.12 26.27 9.40
C GLY A 11 6.56 25.79 9.20
N ILE A 12 6.72 24.56 8.75
CA ILE A 12 8.00 23.87 8.61
C ILE A 12 8.15 23.39 7.19
N ASP A 13 9.10 23.92 6.46
CA ASP A 13 9.51 23.42 5.14
C ASP A 13 10.71 22.48 5.31
N VAL A 14 10.52 21.19 4.98
CA VAL A 14 11.48 20.13 5.26
C VAL A 14 12.25 19.77 4.00
N GLY A 15 13.48 20.25 3.92
CA GLY A 15 14.44 19.85 2.87
C GLY A 15 15.35 18.68 3.31
N ARG A 16 16.18 18.23 2.38
CA ARG A 16 17.13 17.13 2.66
C ARG A 16 18.25 17.51 3.63
N LYS A 17 18.75 18.74 3.57
CA LYS A 17 19.90 19.22 4.37
C LYS A 17 19.52 20.27 5.39
N PHE A 18 18.48 21.01 5.13
CA PHE A 18 18.03 22.14 5.92
C PHE A 18 16.52 22.12 6.08
N ILE A 19 16.07 22.70 7.16
CA ILE A 19 14.67 22.90 7.52
C ILE A 19 14.48 24.39 7.74
N ASP A 20 13.57 25.00 6.99
CA ASP A 20 13.14 26.39 7.22
C ASP A 20 11.87 26.36 8.06
N VAL A 21 11.88 27.10 9.15
CA VAL A 21 10.78 27.17 10.12
C VAL A 21 10.35 28.62 10.30
N CYS A 22 9.06 28.87 10.12
CA CYS A 22 8.43 30.16 10.38
C CYS A 22 7.46 30.04 11.54
N VAL A 23 7.73 30.76 12.62
CA VAL A 23 6.84 30.90 13.78
C VAL A 23 6.00 32.16 13.59
N MET A 24 4.70 32.06 13.86
CA MET A 24 3.73 33.16 13.88
C MET A 24 3.05 33.23 15.25
N VAL A 25 3.15 34.37 15.90
CA VAL A 25 2.56 34.64 17.22
C VAL A 25 1.78 35.95 17.19
N GLY A 26 0.55 35.94 17.62
CA GLY A 26 -0.32 37.12 17.72
C GLY A 26 -1.78 36.78 17.87
N GLU A 27 -2.57 37.71 18.40
CA GLU A 27 -4.00 37.57 18.56
C GLU A 27 -4.74 37.34 17.23
N ALA A 28 -5.94 36.75 17.31
CA ALA A 28 -6.70 36.33 16.12
C ALA A 28 -7.01 37.46 15.13
N GLN A 29 -7.16 38.68 15.61
CA GLN A 29 -7.53 39.87 14.80
C GLN A 29 -6.34 40.80 14.49
N ALA A 30 -5.14 40.50 15.02
CA ALA A 30 -3.95 41.30 14.84
C ALA A 30 -2.96 40.67 13.82
N GLU A 31 -2.15 41.53 13.23
CA GLU A 31 -1.00 41.08 12.42
C GLU A 31 -0.02 40.31 13.33
N PRO A 32 0.34 39.05 12.99
CA PRO A 32 1.23 38.28 13.83
C PRO A 32 2.68 38.75 13.73
N THR A 33 3.38 38.68 14.84
CA THR A 33 4.85 38.70 14.81
C THR A 33 5.36 37.43 14.13
N GLN A 34 6.30 37.60 13.20
CA GLN A 34 6.86 36.49 12.42
C GLN A 34 8.36 36.38 12.65
N GLN A 35 8.81 35.17 12.91
CA GLN A 35 10.24 34.85 13.04
C GLN A 35 10.54 33.63 12.18
N THR A 36 11.60 33.70 11.36
CA THR A 36 12.04 32.60 10.52
C THR A 36 13.45 32.19 10.90
N ARG A 37 13.68 30.90 11.12
CA ARG A 37 15.00 30.34 11.37
C ARG A 37 15.23 29.12 10.47
N ARG A 38 16.50 28.90 10.14
CA ARG A 38 16.97 27.73 9.42
C ARG A 38 17.76 26.83 10.36
N PHE A 39 17.45 25.53 10.31
CA PHE A 39 18.13 24.48 11.06
C PHE A 39 18.69 23.45 10.08
N SER A 40 19.73 22.72 10.50
CA SER A 40 20.14 21.52 9.75
C SER A 40 19.22 20.34 10.11
N THR A 41 19.35 19.26 9.35
CA THR A 41 18.60 18.00 9.62
C THR A 41 19.33 17.09 10.61
N LEU A 42 20.37 17.57 11.29
CA LEU A 42 21.07 16.83 12.33
C LEU A 42 20.25 16.84 13.63
N ASN A 43 20.32 15.76 14.41
CA ASN A 43 19.50 15.59 15.60
C ASN A 43 19.62 16.79 16.60
N GLU A 44 20.83 17.26 16.84
CA GLU A 44 21.06 18.40 17.73
C GLU A 44 20.34 19.67 17.25
N ASP A 45 20.29 19.91 15.95
CA ASP A 45 19.58 21.06 15.38
C ASP A 45 18.07 20.87 15.38
N LEU A 46 17.60 19.63 15.23
CA LEU A 46 16.18 19.30 15.36
C LEU A 46 15.69 19.50 16.81
N GLU A 47 16.49 19.12 17.80
CA GLU A 47 16.21 19.39 19.22
C GLU A 47 16.22 20.90 19.51
N ARG A 48 17.18 21.65 18.97
CA ARG A 48 17.21 23.12 19.07
C ARG A 48 15.99 23.76 18.40
N MET A 49 15.55 23.24 17.29
CA MET A 49 14.32 23.67 16.63
C MET A 49 13.10 23.43 17.54
N HIS A 50 12.98 22.22 18.09
CA HIS A 50 11.89 21.87 19.01
C HIS A 50 11.87 22.78 20.21
N GLN A 51 13.03 22.98 20.87
CA GLN A 51 13.16 23.88 22.02
C GLN A 51 12.75 25.33 21.64
N TRP A 52 13.15 25.81 20.46
CA TRP A 52 12.76 27.15 19.97
C TRP A 52 11.25 27.27 19.74
N LEU A 53 10.58 26.23 19.25
CA LEU A 53 9.12 26.20 19.12
C LEU A 53 8.42 26.27 20.50
N ARG A 54 8.95 25.56 21.51
CA ARG A 54 8.44 25.59 22.88
C ARG A 54 8.63 26.99 23.52
N GLU A 55 9.77 27.61 23.34
CA GLU A 55 10.05 28.98 23.82
C GLU A 55 9.10 30.02 23.25
N ASN A 56 8.62 29.81 22.02
CA ASN A 56 7.58 30.63 21.37
C ASN A 56 6.16 30.20 21.73
N HIS A 57 6.00 29.21 22.61
CA HIS A 57 4.71 28.64 23.01
C HIS A 57 3.83 28.22 21.80
N CYS A 58 4.43 27.64 20.78
CA CYS A 58 3.68 27.13 19.63
C CYS A 58 2.78 25.98 20.06
N THR A 59 1.49 26.09 19.76
CA THR A 59 0.47 25.06 20.06
C THR A 59 0.28 24.11 18.89
N HIS A 60 0.63 24.56 17.67
CA HIS A 60 0.44 23.80 16.43
C HIS A 60 1.65 23.99 15.52
N ALA A 61 2.04 22.91 14.83
CA ALA A 61 3.02 22.94 13.77
C ALA A 61 2.49 22.24 12.52
N VAL A 62 2.86 22.71 11.34
CA VAL A 62 2.52 22.06 10.09
C VAL A 62 3.75 21.89 9.21
N MET A 63 3.86 20.71 8.58
CA MET A 63 4.88 20.43 7.58
C MET A 63 4.27 19.77 6.35
N GLU A 64 4.97 19.83 5.19
CA GLU A 64 4.52 19.19 3.96
C GLU A 64 4.94 17.71 3.91
N SER A 65 4.06 16.84 3.43
CA SER A 65 4.29 15.39 3.31
C SER A 65 5.17 15.01 2.11
N THR A 66 6.29 15.70 1.90
CA THR A 66 7.18 15.42 0.78
C THR A 66 8.15 14.29 1.10
N GLY A 67 8.00 13.15 0.41
CA GLY A 67 8.84 11.96 0.58
C GLY A 67 8.82 11.40 2.02
N SER A 68 10.01 11.08 2.56
CA SER A 68 10.19 10.57 3.94
C SER A 68 10.87 11.58 4.87
N TYR A 69 11.27 12.76 4.38
CA TYR A 69 12.06 13.73 5.14
C TYR A 69 11.33 14.32 6.35
N TRP A 70 10.00 14.35 6.31
CA TRP A 70 9.18 14.83 7.42
C TRP A 70 9.22 13.93 8.66
N ARG A 71 9.51 12.62 8.50
CA ARG A 71 9.43 11.63 9.60
C ARG A 71 10.35 11.95 10.77
N PRO A 72 11.65 12.25 10.59
CA PRO A 72 12.53 12.64 11.71
C PRO A 72 12.04 13.87 12.46
N VAL A 73 11.55 14.88 11.72
CA VAL A 73 11.02 16.11 12.29
C VAL A 73 9.75 15.82 13.11
N HIS A 74 8.83 15.05 12.53
CA HIS A 74 7.60 14.64 13.22
C HIS A 74 7.91 13.86 14.50
N ASN A 75 8.84 12.90 14.45
CA ASN A 75 9.15 12.06 15.62
C ASN A 75 9.73 12.85 16.80
N ILE A 76 10.38 13.99 16.55
CA ILE A 76 10.90 14.86 17.61
C ILE A 76 9.80 15.78 18.16
N LEU A 77 8.87 16.20 17.30
CA LEU A 77 7.78 17.10 17.70
C LEU A 77 6.57 16.36 18.29
N ASP A 78 6.47 15.03 18.10
CA ASP A 78 5.35 14.17 18.53
C ASP A 78 5.53 13.75 20.01
N ASP A 79 5.67 14.74 20.91
CA ASP A 79 5.83 14.56 22.37
C ASP A 79 4.54 14.84 23.17
N GLY A 80 3.46 15.20 22.47
CA GLY A 80 2.17 15.51 23.05
C GLY A 80 2.00 16.95 23.53
N GLU A 81 3.04 17.81 23.45
CA GLU A 81 2.95 19.22 23.85
C GLU A 81 2.38 20.12 22.75
N MET A 82 2.47 19.67 21.48
CA MET A 82 2.12 20.44 20.30
C MET A 82 1.34 19.57 19.33
N GLU A 83 0.29 20.10 18.71
CA GLU A 83 -0.41 19.41 17.62
C GLU A 83 0.39 19.53 16.30
N VAL A 84 0.89 18.39 15.81
CA VAL A 84 1.71 18.33 14.59
C VAL A 84 0.89 17.85 13.41
N LEU A 85 0.69 18.73 12.42
CA LEU A 85 -0.12 18.49 11.24
C LEU A 85 0.77 18.21 10.02
N LEU A 86 0.39 17.24 9.22
CA LEU A 86 1.03 16.96 7.93
C LEU A 86 0.11 17.42 6.80
N ALA A 87 0.56 18.40 6.02
CA ALA A 87 -0.19 18.93 4.89
C ALA A 87 0.05 18.10 3.62
N ASN A 88 -1.01 17.86 2.84
CA ASN A 88 -0.87 17.23 1.54
C ASN A 88 -0.29 18.21 0.52
N SER A 89 0.87 17.88 -0.07
CA SER A 89 1.58 18.70 -1.05
C SER A 89 0.71 19.17 -2.22
N GLN A 90 -0.19 18.33 -2.72
CA GLN A 90 -1.08 18.72 -3.82
C GLN A 90 -2.16 19.70 -3.37
N HIS A 91 -2.61 19.60 -2.12
CA HIS A 91 -3.59 20.54 -1.57
C HIS A 91 -2.96 21.91 -1.37
N VAL A 92 -1.77 21.96 -0.77
CA VAL A 92 -1.01 23.23 -0.57
C VAL A 92 -0.69 23.90 -1.90
N LYS A 93 -0.29 23.14 -2.93
CA LYS A 93 -0.01 23.67 -4.29
C LYS A 93 -1.23 24.24 -5.01
N ASN A 94 -2.43 23.76 -4.68
CA ASN A 94 -3.66 24.26 -5.28
C ASN A 94 -4.18 25.55 -4.62
N LEU A 95 -3.68 25.89 -3.44
CA LEU A 95 -3.98 27.15 -2.78
C LEU A 95 -3.07 28.24 -3.40
N ARG A 96 -3.68 29.20 -4.08
CA ARG A 96 -2.95 30.29 -4.78
C ARG A 96 -2.17 31.14 -3.76
N GLY A 97 -0.86 31.24 -3.94
CA GLY A 97 0.06 32.07 -3.17
C GLY A 97 1.36 32.31 -3.95
N HIS A 98 2.14 33.29 -3.55
CA HIS A 98 3.44 33.57 -4.15
C HIS A 98 4.45 32.50 -3.75
N LYS A 99 4.92 31.73 -4.72
CA LYS A 99 5.85 30.63 -4.56
C LYS A 99 7.29 31.13 -4.71
N THR A 100 8.01 31.18 -3.59
CA THR A 100 9.48 31.27 -3.58
C THR A 100 9.98 30.38 -2.45
N ASP A 101 11.07 29.64 -2.64
CA ASP A 101 11.59 28.65 -1.69
C ASP A 101 11.81 29.15 -0.25
N ARG A 102 12.03 30.44 -0.04
CA ARG A 102 12.10 31.09 1.27
C ARG A 102 10.74 31.39 1.92
N ASN A 103 9.64 31.27 1.16
CA ASN A 103 8.30 31.59 1.64
C ASN A 103 7.45 30.36 1.94
N ASP A 104 7.94 29.13 1.68
CA ASP A 104 7.11 27.94 1.83
C ASP A 104 6.79 27.67 3.32
N ALA A 105 7.75 27.79 4.23
CA ALA A 105 7.50 27.70 5.67
C ALA A 105 6.54 28.81 6.17
N ARG A 106 6.73 30.05 5.71
CA ARG A 106 5.85 31.17 6.02
C ARG A 106 4.43 30.97 5.50
N TRP A 107 4.32 30.46 4.29
CA TRP A 107 3.03 30.15 3.67
C TRP A 107 2.29 29.03 4.42
N LEU A 108 3.00 27.98 4.81
CA LEU A 108 2.46 26.91 5.64
C LEU A 108 1.95 27.43 6.98
N ALA A 109 2.73 28.26 7.68
CA ALA A 109 2.33 28.88 8.93
C ALA A 109 1.08 29.76 8.75
N HIS A 110 1.02 30.54 7.66
CA HIS A 110 -0.14 31.38 7.34
C HIS A 110 -1.40 30.55 7.09
N LEU A 111 -1.31 29.49 6.28
CA LEU A 111 -2.42 28.58 6.02
C LEU A 111 -2.91 27.88 7.31
N LEU A 112 -1.97 27.45 8.15
CA LEU A 112 -2.27 26.82 9.43
C LEU A 112 -3.01 27.78 10.35
N ARG A 113 -2.47 29.00 10.50
CA ARG A 113 -3.04 30.07 11.33
C ARG A 113 -4.51 30.35 10.99
N HIS A 114 -4.90 30.26 9.72
CA HIS A 114 -6.27 30.52 9.25
C HIS A 114 -7.13 29.25 9.10
N GLY A 115 -6.68 28.10 9.60
CA GLY A 115 -7.46 26.84 9.51
C GLY A 115 -7.66 26.34 8.09
N MET A 116 -6.83 26.76 7.13
CA MET A 116 -6.94 26.39 5.71
C MET A 116 -6.24 25.07 5.37
N ILE A 117 -5.51 24.49 6.30
CA ILE A 117 -4.85 23.20 6.16
C ILE A 117 -5.83 22.07 6.41
N ARG A 118 -5.91 21.16 5.46
CA ARG A 118 -6.54 19.84 5.67
C ARG A 118 -5.44 18.85 6.03
N PRO A 119 -5.40 18.37 7.29
CA PRO A 119 -4.36 17.46 7.71
C PRO A 119 -4.44 16.14 6.95
N SER A 120 -3.29 15.62 6.61
CA SER A 120 -3.16 14.23 6.15
C SER A 120 -3.20 13.32 7.38
N PHE A 121 -3.83 12.18 7.24
CA PHE A 121 -3.83 11.18 8.31
C PHE A 121 -2.42 10.63 8.55
N ILE A 122 -1.94 10.77 9.78
CA ILE A 122 -0.70 10.16 10.28
C ILE A 122 -1.12 9.06 11.26
N PRO A 123 -0.88 7.79 10.95
CA PRO A 123 -1.14 6.73 11.92
C PRO A 123 -0.19 6.83 13.12
N ASP A 124 -0.60 6.19 14.22
CA ASP A 124 0.28 5.92 15.35
C ASP A 124 1.57 5.18 14.94
N ARG A 125 2.53 5.13 15.86
CA ARG A 125 3.85 4.55 15.61
C ARG A 125 3.75 3.07 15.24
N GLU A 126 2.94 2.30 15.95
CA GLU A 126 2.75 0.86 15.76
C GLU A 126 2.17 0.58 14.37
N THR A 127 1.21 1.37 13.93
CA THR A 127 0.64 1.28 12.57
C THR A 127 1.66 1.68 11.50
N ARG A 128 2.54 2.68 11.76
CA ARG A 128 3.61 3.06 10.82
C ARG A 128 4.67 1.96 10.68
N GLU A 129 5.06 1.32 11.77
CA GLU A 129 5.99 0.19 11.78
C GLU A 129 5.40 -1.01 11.02
N LEU A 130 4.14 -1.36 11.28
CA LEU A 130 3.42 -2.39 10.50
C LEU A 130 3.38 -2.05 9.00
N ARG A 131 3.18 -0.79 8.65
CA ARG A 131 3.17 -0.33 7.25
C ARG A 131 4.53 -0.53 6.59
N ASP A 132 5.61 -0.25 7.28
CA ASP A 132 6.96 -0.44 6.74
C ASP A 132 7.23 -1.94 6.49
N LEU A 133 6.86 -2.84 7.42
CA LEU A 133 6.97 -4.30 7.27
C LEU A 133 6.13 -4.81 6.08
N THR A 134 4.84 -4.46 6.02
CA THR A 134 3.93 -4.96 4.97
C THR A 134 4.32 -4.45 3.58
N ARG A 135 4.81 -3.21 3.47
CA ARG A 135 5.32 -2.66 2.21
C ARG A 135 6.63 -3.31 1.80
N ARG A 136 7.55 -3.56 2.75
CA ARG A 136 8.79 -4.31 2.49
C ARG A 136 8.48 -5.70 1.96
N ARG A 137 7.59 -6.42 2.64
CA ARG A 137 7.12 -7.72 2.17
C ARG A 137 6.61 -7.67 0.72
N LYS A 138 5.75 -6.69 0.39
CA LYS A 138 5.22 -6.56 -0.97
C LYS A 138 6.29 -6.27 -2.01
N GLN A 139 7.33 -5.53 -1.66
CA GLN A 139 8.49 -5.30 -2.53
C GLN A 139 9.22 -6.61 -2.80
N LEU A 140 9.51 -7.43 -1.77
CA LEU A 140 10.19 -8.71 -1.94
C LEU A 140 9.36 -9.69 -2.77
N VAL A 141 8.04 -9.75 -2.58
CA VAL A 141 7.14 -10.53 -3.47
C VAL A 141 7.24 -10.08 -4.92
N GLY A 142 7.42 -8.77 -5.17
CA GLY A 142 7.69 -8.24 -6.50
C GLY A 142 9.02 -8.73 -7.06
N CYS A 143 10.10 -8.64 -6.28
CA CYS A 143 11.43 -9.14 -6.66
C CYS A 143 11.41 -10.65 -6.96
N ALA A 144 10.72 -11.45 -6.14
CA ALA A 144 10.56 -12.88 -6.38
C ALA A 144 9.82 -13.19 -7.70
N ALA A 145 8.79 -12.40 -8.03
CA ALA A 145 8.11 -12.52 -9.32
C ALA A 145 9.02 -12.16 -10.50
N ASP A 146 9.89 -11.16 -10.35
CA ASP A 146 10.87 -10.78 -11.37
C ASP A 146 11.90 -11.87 -11.60
N GLU A 147 12.38 -12.57 -10.54
CA GLU A 147 13.28 -13.72 -10.69
C GLU A 147 12.60 -14.88 -11.41
N ARG A 148 11.36 -15.21 -11.05
CA ARG A 148 10.59 -16.24 -11.78
C ARG A 148 10.46 -15.89 -13.26
N ASN A 149 10.20 -14.63 -13.59
CA ASN A 149 10.12 -14.17 -14.97
C ASN A 149 11.47 -14.25 -15.70
N ARG A 150 12.60 -14.04 -15.01
CA ARG A 150 13.95 -14.22 -15.57
C ARG A 150 14.20 -15.67 -15.95
N VAL A 151 13.93 -16.60 -15.03
CA VAL A 151 14.05 -18.05 -15.30
C VAL A 151 13.20 -18.44 -16.51
N GLN A 152 11.94 -18.01 -16.55
CA GLN A 152 11.05 -18.32 -17.68
C GLN A 152 11.58 -17.77 -19.02
N ARG A 153 12.17 -16.57 -19.03
CA ARG A 153 12.80 -16.01 -20.25
C ARG A 153 13.99 -16.85 -20.73
N VAL A 154 14.86 -17.28 -19.81
CA VAL A 154 15.98 -18.15 -20.17
C VAL A 154 15.49 -19.49 -20.72
N LEU A 155 14.46 -20.10 -20.11
CA LEU A 155 13.84 -21.33 -20.62
C LEU A 155 13.27 -21.15 -22.03
N GLN A 156 12.63 -20.03 -22.30
CA GLN A 156 12.10 -19.70 -23.64
C GLN A 156 13.23 -19.54 -24.67
N GLU A 157 14.32 -18.87 -24.30
CA GLU A 157 15.49 -18.65 -25.17
C GLU A 157 16.12 -19.98 -25.62
N VAL A 158 16.18 -20.95 -24.72
CA VAL A 158 16.72 -22.28 -25.03
C VAL A 158 15.70 -23.30 -25.53
N ASN A 159 14.49 -22.85 -25.84
CA ASN A 159 13.36 -23.68 -26.30
C ASN A 159 12.95 -24.78 -25.31
N VAL A 160 12.99 -24.50 -24.01
CA VAL A 160 12.39 -25.35 -22.97
C VAL A 160 10.98 -24.85 -22.68
N GLN A 161 9.96 -25.54 -23.19
CA GLN A 161 8.57 -25.07 -23.22
C GLN A 161 7.73 -25.61 -22.04
N LEU A 162 8.30 -25.71 -20.84
CA LEU A 162 7.56 -26.21 -19.65
C LEU A 162 6.28 -25.42 -19.34
N GLY A 163 6.33 -24.09 -19.51
CA GLY A 163 5.18 -23.20 -19.26
C GLY A 163 3.98 -23.39 -20.19
N THR A 164 4.14 -24.09 -21.32
CA THR A 164 3.02 -24.43 -22.21
C THR A 164 2.25 -25.68 -21.74
N VAL A 165 2.87 -26.50 -20.88
CA VAL A 165 2.33 -27.77 -20.40
C VAL A 165 1.94 -27.69 -18.92
N LEU A 166 2.80 -27.11 -18.10
CA LEU A 166 2.57 -26.92 -16.67
C LEU A 166 1.81 -25.60 -16.43
N SER A 167 0.86 -25.61 -15.54
CA SER A 167 0.18 -24.40 -15.09
C SER A 167 1.07 -23.50 -14.21
N ASP A 168 2.06 -24.12 -13.54
CA ASP A 168 3.06 -23.45 -12.73
C ASP A 168 4.41 -24.16 -12.90
N VAL A 169 5.39 -23.43 -13.44
CA VAL A 169 6.77 -23.91 -13.63
C VAL A 169 7.55 -23.95 -12.31
N PHE A 170 7.10 -23.19 -11.31
CA PHE A 170 7.70 -23.14 -9.97
C PHE A 170 6.93 -23.96 -8.94
N GLY A 171 5.97 -24.78 -9.39
CA GLY A 171 5.37 -25.82 -8.57
C GLY A 171 6.26 -27.07 -8.47
N GLU A 172 5.90 -28.02 -7.60
CA GLU A 172 6.70 -29.21 -7.28
C GLU A 172 7.26 -29.95 -8.50
N SER A 173 6.43 -30.25 -9.52
CA SER A 173 6.92 -30.90 -10.75
C SER A 173 7.88 -30.02 -11.56
N GLY A 174 7.61 -28.73 -11.64
CA GLY A 174 8.45 -27.80 -12.39
C GLY A 174 9.80 -27.60 -11.73
N LEU A 175 9.84 -27.46 -10.40
CA LEU A 175 11.09 -27.34 -9.63
C LEU A 175 11.97 -28.59 -9.77
N ASN A 176 11.38 -29.78 -9.69
CA ASN A 176 12.12 -31.04 -9.92
C ASN A 176 12.74 -31.08 -11.32
N MET A 177 11.98 -30.64 -12.34
CA MET A 177 12.47 -30.59 -13.73
C MET A 177 13.53 -29.48 -13.92
N LEU A 178 13.37 -28.31 -13.29
CA LEU A 178 14.38 -27.25 -13.32
C LEU A 178 15.69 -27.69 -12.70
N ASP A 179 15.63 -28.40 -11.58
CA ASP A 179 16.82 -28.98 -10.94
C ASP A 179 17.53 -29.99 -11.86
N ALA A 180 16.77 -30.92 -12.44
CA ALA A 180 17.31 -31.92 -13.37
C ALA A 180 17.92 -31.29 -14.64
N LEU A 181 17.38 -30.16 -15.14
CA LEU A 181 17.95 -29.40 -16.27
C LEU A 181 19.32 -28.80 -15.97
N MET A 182 19.72 -28.73 -14.68
CA MET A 182 21.06 -28.28 -14.29
C MET A 182 22.15 -29.32 -14.56
N TYR A 183 21.77 -30.57 -14.84
CA TYR A 183 22.68 -31.65 -15.17
C TYR A 183 22.75 -31.84 -16.71
N PRO A 184 23.96 -31.70 -17.32
CA PRO A 184 24.11 -31.76 -18.79
C PRO A 184 23.66 -33.07 -19.43
N ASP A 185 23.82 -34.17 -18.69
CA ASP A 185 23.57 -35.54 -19.18
C ASP A 185 22.12 -35.99 -19.00
N ALA A 186 21.26 -35.18 -18.31
CA ALA A 186 19.89 -35.53 -18.09
C ALA A 186 19.09 -35.50 -19.40
N THR A 187 18.47 -36.60 -19.76
CA THR A 187 17.68 -36.72 -20.97
C THR A 187 16.29 -36.10 -20.82
N PRO A 188 15.65 -35.62 -21.90
CA PRO A 188 14.27 -35.11 -21.84
C PRO A 188 13.27 -36.13 -21.27
N ALA A 189 13.53 -37.42 -21.41
CA ALA A 189 12.69 -38.48 -20.85
C ALA A 189 12.79 -38.56 -19.33
N GLU A 190 14.01 -38.60 -18.80
CA GLU A 190 14.28 -38.61 -17.37
C GLU A 190 13.72 -37.36 -16.67
N ILE A 191 13.96 -36.18 -17.26
CA ILE A 191 13.44 -34.91 -16.74
C ILE A 191 11.90 -34.92 -16.67
N ALA A 192 11.23 -35.36 -17.73
CA ALA A 192 9.76 -35.40 -17.80
C ALA A 192 9.15 -36.41 -16.80
N ASP A 193 9.86 -37.51 -16.52
CA ASP A 193 9.40 -38.57 -15.60
C ASP A 193 9.43 -38.10 -14.12
N LEU A 194 10.07 -36.96 -13.79
CA LEU A 194 10.00 -36.30 -12.49
C LEU A 194 8.65 -35.61 -12.20
N ALA A 195 7.73 -35.63 -13.15
CA ALA A 195 6.38 -35.10 -12.97
C ALA A 195 5.65 -35.85 -11.83
N VAL A 196 5.01 -35.08 -10.93
CA VAL A 196 4.24 -35.61 -9.81
C VAL A 196 2.75 -35.28 -9.93
N ARG A 197 1.90 -36.05 -9.25
CA ARG A 197 0.45 -35.83 -9.14
C ARG A 197 -0.21 -35.68 -10.54
N GLN A 198 -0.97 -34.62 -10.77
CA GLN A 198 -1.69 -34.37 -12.02
C GLN A 198 -0.76 -34.14 -13.24
N ALA A 199 0.47 -33.66 -13.01
CA ALA A 199 1.45 -33.46 -14.08
C ALA A 199 1.90 -34.79 -14.71
N ARG A 200 1.83 -35.92 -13.99
CA ARG A 200 2.16 -37.26 -14.54
C ARG A 200 1.34 -37.60 -15.80
N LYS A 201 0.08 -37.18 -15.85
CA LYS A 201 -0.77 -37.37 -17.04
C LYS A 201 -0.28 -36.64 -18.27
N LYS A 202 0.63 -35.67 -18.09
CA LYS A 202 1.18 -34.83 -19.16
C LYS A 202 2.61 -35.23 -19.55
N ILE A 203 3.19 -36.31 -19.03
CA ILE A 203 4.56 -36.77 -19.33
C ILE A 203 4.84 -36.82 -20.83
N PRO A 204 3.97 -37.36 -21.71
CA PRO A 204 4.23 -37.37 -23.15
C PRO A 204 4.38 -35.97 -23.76
N LEU A 205 3.62 -34.97 -23.26
CA LEU A 205 3.73 -33.59 -23.69
C LEU A 205 4.97 -32.91 -23.10
N LEU A 206 5.35 -33.24 -21.86
CA LEU A 206 6.55 -32.72 -21.21
C LEU A 206 7.80 -33.22 -21.93
N LYS A 207 7.87 -34.49 -22.35
CA LYS A 207 8.96 -35.02 -23.20
C LYS A 207 9.12 -34.23 -24.50
N LYS A 208 8.00 -33.89 -25.16
CA LYS A 208 8.02 -33.02 -26.35
C LYS A 208 8.46 -31.60 -26.05
N ALA A 209 8.02 -31.03 -24.94
CA ALA A 209 8.38 -29.68 -24.52
C ALA A 209 9.86 -29.51 -24.14
N LEU A 210 10.53 -30.60 -23.81
CA LEU A 210 11.95 -30.67 -23.48
C LEU A 210 12.84 -31.10 -24.65
N GLN A 211 12.25 -31.72 -25.68
CA GLN A 211 13.01 -32.30 -26.79
C GLN A 211 13.66 -31.22 -27.64
N GLY A 212 14.97 -31.38 -27.92
CA GLY A 212 15.68 -30.48 -28.82
C GLY A 212 16.02 -29.11 -28.21
N HIS A 213 15.97 -28.98 -26.88
CA HIS A 213 16.40 -27.77 -26.21
C HIS A 213 17.89 -27.45 -26.43
N ARG A 214 18.23 -26.16 -26.38
CA ARG A 214 19.61 -25.67 -26.61
C ARG A 214 20.26 -25.14 -25.32
N MET A 215 20.04 -25.83 -24.21
CA MET A 215 20.60 -25.48 -22.92
C MET A 215 22.14 -25.63 -22.94
N THR A 216 22.85 -24.59 -22.52
CA THR A 216 24.28 -24.57 -22.35
C THR A 216 24.65 -24.31 -20.90
N ASP A 217 25.93 -24.47 -20.51
CA ASP A 217 26.38 -24.16 -19.16
C ASP A 217 26.19 -22.68 -18.78
N HIS A 218 26.22 -21.78 -19.76
CA HIS A 218 25.88 -20.39 -19.54
C HIS A 218 24.43 -20.23 -19.03
N HIS A 219 23.47 -20.84 -19.70
CA HIS A 219 22.07 -20.80 -19.31
C HIS A 219 21.80 -21.46 -17.95
N ARG A 220 22.47 -22.61 -17.68
CA ARG A 220 22.39 -23.26 -16.37
C ARG A 220 22.87 -22.35 -15.24
N ARG A 221 24.00 -21.63 -15.45
CA ARG A 221 24.49 -20.67 -14.46
C ARG A 221 23.49 -19.54 -14.23
N LEU A 222 22.89 -18.96 -15.28
CA LEU A 222 21.89 -17.90 -15.15
C LEU A 222 20.66 -18.37 -14.37
N ILE A 223 20.15 -19.55 -14.68
CA ILE A 223 19.00 -20.14 -13.96
C ILE A 223 19.37 -20.38 -12.49
N ARG A 224 20.55 -20.96 -12.22
CA ARG A 224 21.03 -21.21 -10.85
C ARG A 224 21.07 -19.95 -10.03
N HIS A 225 21.70 -18.87 -10.52
CA HIS A 225 21.75 -17.59 -9.82
C HIS A 225 20.34 -17.03 -9.52
N SER A 226 19.42 -17.11 -10.49
CA SER A 226 18.05 -16.66 -10.26
C SER A 226 17.31 -17.56 -9.27
N MET A 227 17.52 -18.86 -9.27
CA MET A 227 16.89 -19.79 -8.32
C MET A 227 17.44 -19.62 -6.89
N GLU A 228 18.75 -19.43 -6.72
CA GLU A 228 19.37 -19.14 -5.42
C GLU A 228 18.84 -17.82 -4.84
N HIS A 229 18.77 -16.76 -5.67
CA HIS A 229 18.19 -15.50 -5.24
C HIS A 229 16.69 -15.61 -4.93
N LEU A 230 15.93 -16.40 -5.71
CA LEU A 230 14.52 -16.65 -5.45
C LEU A 230 14.33 -17.36 -4.10
N ALA A 231 15.14 -18.38 -3.79
CA ALA A 231 15.09 -19.08 -2.51
C ALA A 231 15.34 -18.13 -1.33
N PHE A 232 16.35 -17.28 -1.43
CA PHE A 232 16.64 -16.25 -0.43
C PHE A 232 15.44 -15.28 -0.24
N LEU A 233 14.85 -14.81 -1.34
CA LEU A 233 13.69 -13.91 -1.27
C LEU A 233 12.46 -14.58 -0.62
N GLU A 234 12.24 -15.86 -0.86
CA GLU A 234 11.13 -16.63 -0.28
C GLU A 234 11.33 -16.85 1.24
N GLU A 235 12.57 -17.06 1.69
CA GLU A 235 12.93 -17.11 3.10
C GLU A 235 12.68 -15.76 3.79
N GLU A 236 13.16 -14.66 3.22
CA GLU A 236 12.94 -13.30 3.72
C GLU A 236 11.44 -12.94 3.79
N ILE A 237 10.65 -13.35 2.79
CA ILE A 237 9.19 -13.15 2.80
C ILE A 237 8.56 -13.93 3.95
N THR A 238 9.00 -15.15 4.21
CA THR A 238 8.50 -16.01 5.29
C THR A 238 8.81 -15.40 6.66
N GLU A 239 10.03 -14.86 6.82
CA GLU A 239 10.42 -14.17 8.06
C GLU A 239 9.58 -12.91 8.29
N LEU A 240 9.39 -12.09 7.25
CA LEU A 240 8.51 -10.92 7.34
C LEU A 240 7.05 -11.30 7.65
N ASP A 241 6.56 -12.43 7.16
CA ASP A 241 5.22 -12.94 7.51
C ASP A 241 5.11 -13.25 9.00
N ARG A 242 6.18 -13.81 9.60
CA ARG A 242 6.28 -14.05 11.03
C ARG A 242 6.31 -12.74 11.82
N GLU A 243 7.20 -11.81 11.44
CA GLU A 243 7.33 -10.50 12.10
C GLU A 243 6.02 -9.69 12.05
N ILE A 244 5.35 -9.64 10.90
CA ILE A 244 4.05 -8.98 10.73
C ILE A 244 3.01 -9.59 11.67
N SER A 245 2.97 -10.94 11.75
CA SER A 245 2.01 -11.63 12.59
C SER A 245 2.26 -11.39 14.07
N GLU A 246 3.52 -11.34 14.50
CA GLU A 246 3.93 -11.04 15.86
C GLU A 246 3.63 -9.58 16.23
N HIS A 247 4.00 -8.63 15.36
CA HIS A 247 3.72 -7.20 15.55
C HIS A 247 2.21 -6.95 15.73
N VAL A 248 1.36 -7.56 14.88
CA VAL A 248 -0.10 -7.46 15.02
C VAL A 248 -0.59 -8.05 16.34
N LYS A 249 -0.05 -9.20 16.78
CA LYS A 249 -0.47 -9.85 18.04
C LYS A 249 -0.10 -9.03 19.28
N THR A 250 1.06 -8.39 19.26
CA THR A 250 1.60 -7.61 20.38
C THR A 250 0.81 -6.32 20.64
N HIS A 251 0.22 -5.74 19.58
CA HIS A 251 -0.52 -4.47 19.68
C HIS A 251 -2.03 -4.70 19.63
N THR A 252 -2.72 -4.55 20.77
CA THR A 252 -4.14 -4.89 20.94
C THR A 252 -5.06 -4.26 19.89
N ALA A 253 -4.88 -2.96 19.60
CA ALA A 253 -5.71 -2.27 18.60
C ALA A 253 -5.55 -2.86 17.20
N LEU A 254 -4.31 -3.16 16.79
CA LEU A 254 -4.01 -3.79 15.50
C LEU A 254 -4.54 -5.23 15.46
N HIS A 255 -4.44 -5.96 16.58
CA HIS A 255 -4.93 -7.33 16.68
C HIS A 255 -6.44 -7.41 16.47
N VAL A 256 -7.20 -6.61 17.21
CA VAL A 256 -8.67 -6.54 17.12
C VAL A 256 -9.08 -6.13 15.69
N ALA A 257 -8.47 -5.06 15.16
CA ALA A 257 -8.78 -4.61 13.80
C ALA A 257 -8.46 -5.67 12.73
N SER A 258 -7.35 -6.40 12.89
CA SER A 258 -6.98 -7.49 11.99
C SER A 258 -7.98 -8.65 12.05
N GLN A 259 -8.48 -9.02 13.23
CA GLN A 259 -9.52 -10.03 13.38
C GLN A 259 -10.84 -9.60 12.71
N LEU A 260 -11.25 -8.35 12.92
CA LEU A 260 -12.43 -7.77 12.27
C LEU A 260 -12.28 -7.75 10.74
N ALA A 261 -11.13 -7.36 10.22
CA ALA A 261 -10.85 -7.38 8.79
C ALA A 261 -10.92 -8.79 8.19
N GLN A 262 -10.45 -9.81 8.91
CA GLN A 262 -10.50 -11.21 8.48
C GLN A 262 -11.92 -11.79 8.43
N SER A 263 -12.90 -11.17 9.08
CA SER A 263 -14.31 -11.57 8.95
C SER A 263 -14.87 -11.28 7.55
N VAL A 264 -14.25 -10.40 6.80
CA VAL A 264 -14.65 -10.08 5.42
C VAL A 264 -14.11 -11.15 4.47
N THR A 265 -14.99 -11.75 3.69
CA THR A 265 -14.62 -12.81 2.74
C THR A 265 -13.52 -12.36 1.78
N GLY A 266 -12.47 -13.17 1.66
CA GLY A 266 -11.31 -12.92 0.79
C GLY A 266 -10.16 -12.17 1.47
N ILE A 267 -10.35 -11.63 2.67
CA ILE A 267 -9.30 -10.98 3.46
C ILE A 267 -8.72 -12.01 4.46
N LYS A 268 -7.49 -12.44 4.23
CA LYS A 268 -6.74 -13.34 5.14
C LYS A 268 -5.74 -12.52 5.97
N GLN A 269 -5.09 -13.18 6.93
CA GLN A 269 -4.25 -12.59 7.96
C GLN A 269 -3.26 -11.51 7.42
N ILE A 270 -2.41 -11.85 6.47
CA ILE A 270 -1.42 -10.89 5.90
C ILE A 270 -2.10 -9.75 5.14
N ALA A 271 -3.18 -10.04 4.42
CA ALA A 271 -3.94 -9.01 3.72
C ALA A 271 -4.66 -8.07 4.71
N ALA A 272 -5.20 -8.60 5.81
CA ALA A 272 -5.79 -7.83 6.90
C ALA A 272 -4.75 -6.89 7.52
N ALA A 273 -3.58 -7.42 7.93
CA ALA A 273 -2.49 -6.63 8.46
C ALA A 273 -2.07 -5.51 7.50
N ALA A 274 -1.92 -5.84 6.20
CA ALA A 274 -1.50 -4.86 5.19
C ALA A 274 -2.56 -3.78 4.91
N VAL A 275 -3.86 -4.09 4.97
CA VAL A 275 -4.92 -3.08 4.82
C VAL A 275 -4.98 -2.20 6.07
N ILE A 276 -4.94 -2.78 7.29
CA ILE A 276 -4.93 -2.03 8.55
C ILE A 276 -3.69 -1.14 8.64
N ALA A 277 -2.52 -1.61 8.20
CA ALA A 277 -1.31 -0.79 8.12
C ALA A 277 -1.49 0.48 7.27
N GLU A 278 -2.31 0.43 6.23
CA GLU A 278 -2.58 1.60 5.39
C GLU A 278 -3.70 2.47 5.94
N THR A 279 -4.80 1.88 6.43
CA THR A 279 -5.99 2.61 6.88
C THR A 279 -5.95 3.04 8.34
N GLY A 280 -5.10 2.43 9.17
CA GLY A 280 -5.20 2.47 10.61
C GLY A 280 -6.32 1.58 11.15
N PRO A 281 -6.32 1.29 12.46
CA PRO A 281 -7.38 0.54 13.13
C PRO A 281 -8.63 1.40 13.42
N ASP A 282 -8.46 2.71 13.57
CA ASP A 282 -9.53 3.67 13.89
C ASP A 282 -10.19 4.22 12.62
N MET A 283 -11.52 4.10 12.55
CA MET A 283 -12.32 4.59 11.42
C MET A 283 -12.94 5.97 11.66
N THR A 284 -12.72 6.62 12.80
CA THR A 284 -13.26 7.96 13.10
C THR A 284 -12.79 9.03 12.12
N GLN A 285 -11.61 8.86 11.54
CA GLN A 285 -11.05 9.70 10.48
C GLN A 285 -11.84 9.65 9.15
N PHE A 286 -12.70 8.65 8.97
CA PHE A 286 -13.56 8.53 7.80
C PHE A 286 -15.02 8.64 8.22
N SER A 287 -15.71 9.69 7.77
CA SER A 287 -17.12 9.92 8.14
C SER A 287 -18.07 8.80 7.68
N ASN A 288 -17.68 7.99 6.70
CA ASN A 288 -18.43 6.81 6.23
C ASN A 288 -17.54 5.93 5.30
N GLY A 289 -18.03 4.72 4.99
CA GLY A 289 -17.32 3.78 4.12
C GLY A 289 -17.07 4.30 2.70
N GLY A 290 -17.93 5.18 2.17
CA GLY A 290 -17.71 5.82 0.87
C GLY A 290 -16.50 6.76 0.87
N LYS A 291 -16.20 7.41 1.99
CA LYS A 291 -14.99 8.25 2.15
C LYS A 291 -13.72 7.39 2.21
N LEU A 292 -13.77 6.28 2.93
CA LEU A 292 -12.69 5.29 2.92
C LEU A 292 -12.46 4.74 1.50
N ALA A 293 -13.52 4.35 0.79
CA ALA A 293 -13.42 3.83 -0.57
C ALA A 293 -12.89 4.88 -1.57
N ALA A 294 -13.23 6.16 -1.39
CA ALA A 294 -12.68 7.27 -2.16
C ALA A 294 -11.19 7.49 -1.86
N TRP A 295 -10.78 7.38 -0.60
CA TRP A 295 -9.39 7.49 -0.16
C TRP A 295 -8.53 6.34 -0.69
N ILE A 296 -9.06 5.12 -0.69
CA ILE A 296 -8.40 3.94 -1.28
C ILE A 296 -8.36 4.04 -2.81
N GLY A 297 -9.34 4.72 -3.44
CA GLY A 297 -9.44 4.84 -4.89
C GLY A 297 -10.21 3.69 -5.55
N THR A 298 -11.12 3.03 -4.83
CA THR A 298 -12.04 2.02 -5.39
C THR A 298 -13.36 2.62 -5.89
N CYS A 299 -13.64 3.90 -5.57
CA CYS A 299 -14.80 4.62 -6.08
C CYS A 299 -14.60 5.09 -7.53
N PRO A 300 -15.67 5.12 -8.35
CA PRO A 300 -15.64 5.78 -9.64
C PRO A 300 -15.42 7.29 -9.46
N GLY A 301 -14.66 7.90 -10.36
CA GLY A 301 -14.47 9.35 -10.38
C GLY A 301 -15.75 10.06 -10.84
N ASN A 302 -16.07 11.20 -10.21
CA ASN A 302 -17.12 12.10 -10.67
C ASN A 302 -16.54 13.03 -11.76
N ASN A 303 -16.52 12.55 -12.99
CA ASN A 303 -16.13 13.38 -14.13
C ASN A 303 -17.39 13.74 -14.92
N ILE A 304 -18.13 14.72 -14.41
CA ILE A 304 -19.35 15.23 -15.04
C ILE A 304 -19.07 16.65 -15.54
N SER A 305 -19.32 16.91 -16.81
CA SER A 305 -19.22 18.23 -17.41
C SER A 305 -20.43 18.43 -18.32
N GLY A 306 -21.17 19.54 -18.11
CA GLY A 306 -22.41 19.83 -18.85
C GLY A 306 -23.48 18.74 -18.72
N GLY A 307 -23.64 18.16 -17.53
CA GLY A 307 -24.60 17.07 -17.29
C GLY A 307 -24.21 15.71 -17.87
N LYS A 308 -23.12 15.61 -18.65
CA LYS A 308 -22.67 14.35 -19.25
C LYS A 308 -21.51 13.74 -18.48
N ARG A 309 -21.61 12.45 -18.14
CA ARG A 309 -20.55 11.68 -17.50
C ARG A 309 -19.42 11.41 -18.51
N LYS A 310 -18.23 12.01 -18.31
CA LYS A 310 -17.08 11.93 -19.23
C LYS A 310 -16.17 10.72 -19.00
N GLY A 311 -16.43 9.85 -18.03
CA GLY A 311 -15.63 8.63 -17.82
C GLY A 311 -15.99 7.90 -16.53
N GLY A 312 -15.67 6.61 -16.49
CA GLY A 312 -15.84 5.70 -15.35
C GLY A 312 -14.51 5.37 -14.64
N GLN A 313 -13.43 6.10 -14.92
CA GLN A 313 -12.15 5.84 -14.27
C GLN A 313 -12.25 6.11 -12.77
N THR A 314 -11.65 5.26 -11.97
CA THR A 314 -11.57 5.45 -10.52
C THR A 314 -10.60 6.59 -10.18
N ARG A 315 -10.83 7.25 -9.04
CA ARG A 315 -9.92 8.28 -8.52
C ARG A 315 -8.55 7.68 -8.20
N LYS A 316 -7.51 8.52 -8.26
CA LYS A 316 -6.21 8.19 -7.65
C LYS A 316 -6.43 8.14 -6.13
N GLY A 317 -6.00 7.07 -5.50
CA GLY A 317 -6.09 6.87 -4.06
C GLY A 317 -4.82 6.22 -3.54
N ASN A 318 -4.88 5.60 -2.34
CA ASN A 318 -3.76 4.85 -1.79
C ASN A 318 -3.48 3.59 -2.66
N PRO A 319 -2.35 3.55 -3.41
CA PRO A 319 -2.08 2.45 -4.34
C PRO A 319 -1.82 1.12 -3.64
N TRP A 320 -1.36 1.14 -2.39
CA TRP A 320 -1.08 -0.05 -1.60
C TRP A 320 -2.38 -0.71 -1.15
N ALA A 321 -3.24 0.02 -0.43
CA ALA A 321 -4.53 -0.49 0.02
C ALA A 321 -5.41 -0.94 -1.16
N ARG A 322 -5.43 -0.15 -2.26
CA ARG A 322 -6.18 -0.51 -3.46
C ARG A 322 -5.73 -1.84 -4.06
N ARG A 323 -4.42 -2.07 -4.19
CA ARG A 323 -3.87 -3.30 -4.75
C ARG A 323 -4.27 -4.51 -3.91
N ILE A 324 -4.11 -4.40 -2.58
CA ILE A 324 -4.46 -5.47 -1.65
C ILE A 324 -5.94 -5.82 -1.76
N LEU A 325 -6.83 -4.83 -1.73
CA LEU A 325 -8.28 -5.07 -1.79
C LEU A 325 -8.73 -5.62 -3.15
N VAL A 326 -8.06 -5.29 -4.25
CA VAL A 326 -8.32 -5.90 -5.56
C VAL A 326 -7.88 -7.37 -5.57
N GLU A 327 -6.73 -7.71 -4.97
CA GLU A 327 -6.27 -9.10 -4.80
C GLU A 327 -7.23 -9.89 -3.91
N CYS A 328 -7.70 -9.30 -2.80
CA CYS A 328 -8.73 -9.88 -1.93
C CYS A 328 -10.06 -10.08 -2.65
N ALA A 329 -10.51 -9.12 -3.44
CA ALA A 329 -11.71 -9.24 -4.25
C ALA A 329 -11.61 -10.38 -5.25
N TRP A 330 -10.46 -10.52 -5.92
CA TRP A 330 -10.20 -11.64 -6.82
C TRP A 330 -10.29 -13.00 -6.10
N SER A 331 -9.77 -13.09 -4.88
CA SER A 331 -9.90 -14.29 -4.05
C SER A 331 -11.35 -14.53 -3.63
N ALA A 332 -12.07 -13.49 -3.19
CA ALA A 332 -13.44 -13.56 -2.74
C ALA A 332 -14.42 -14.03 -3.84
N THR A 333 -14.19 -13.61 -5.10
CA THR A 333 -15.03 -14.05 -6.24
C THR A 333 -14.97 -15.56 -6.51
N ARG A 334 -13.99 -16.27 -5.97
CA ARG A 334 -13.83 -17.73 -6.11
C ARG A 334 -14.46 -18.53 -4.97
N LYS A 335 -14.86 -17.85 -3.89
CA LYS A 335 -15.56 -18.51 -2.79
C LYS A 335 -17.01 -18.70 -3.19
N LYS A 336 -17.40 -19.99 -3.40
CA LYS A 336 -18.75 -20.36 -3.80
C LYS A 336 -19.80 -19.79 -2.83
N ASP A 337 -20.88 -19.29 -3.39
CA ASP A 337 -22.03 -18.73 -2.67
C ASP A 337 -21.72 -17.53 -1.75
N SER A 338 -20.56 -16.87 -1.93
CA SER A 338 -20.24 -15.64 -1.22
C SER A 338 -20.98 -14.44 -1.80
N GLU A 339 -21.20 -13.42 -0.97
CA GLU A 339 -21.78 -12.13 -1.42
C GLU A 339 -20.91 -11.50 -2.51
N ALA A 340 -19.58 -11.57 -2.36
CA ALA A 340 -18.62 -11.05 -3.33
C ALA A 340 -18.71 -11.76 -4.70
N GLN A 341 -18.87 -13.10 -4.71
CA GLN A 341 -19.07 -13.85 -5.94
C GLN A 341 -20.36 -13.45 -6.63
N ARG A 342 -21.50 -13.47 -5.92
CA ARG A 342 -22.81 -13.09 -6.47
C ARG A 342 -22.78 -11.67 -7.05
N TYR A 343 -22.17 -10.73 -6.31
CA TYR A 343 -22.04 -9.34 -6.74
C TYR A 343 -21.19 -9.22 -8.02
N TYR A 344 -20.04 -9.89 -8.07
CA TYR A 344 -19.16 -9.90 -9.24
C TYR A 344 -19.83 -10.49 -10.47
N GLU A 345 -20.47 -11.65 -10.35
CA GLU A 345 -21.13 -12.33 -11.46
C GLU A 345 -22.31 -11.53 -12.03
N ARG A 346 -23.05 -10.83 -11.17
CA ARG A 346 -24.11 -9.90 -11.61
C ARG A 346 -23.56 -8.72 -12.42
N LEU A 347 -22.37 -8.20 -12.07
CA LEU A 347 -21.79 -7.03 -12.74
C LEU A 347 -20.97 -7.37 -13.98
N LYS A 348 -20.34 -8.54 -14.03
CA LYS A 348 -19.41 -8.96 -15.08
C LYS A 348 -20.00 -8.90 -16.50
N PRO A 349 -21.26 -9.30 -16.78
CA PRO A 349 -21.84 -9.21 -18.12
C PRO A 349 -21.91 -7.77 -18.64
N ARG A 350 -22.23 -6.81 -17.76
CA ARG A 350 -22.37 -5.38 -18.09
C ARG A 350 -21.05 -4.62 -18.10
N LEU A 351 -20.19 -4.85 -17.11
CA LEU A 351 -18.99 -4.04 -16.87
C LEU A 351 -17.70 -4.68 -17.41
N LYS A 352 -17.72 -5.93 -17.86
CA LYS A 352 -16.55 -6.78 -18.13
C LYS A 352 -15.74 -7.07 -16.85
N HIS A 353 -14.70 -7.91 -16.98
CA HIS A 353 -13.93 -8.46 -15.86
C HIS A 353 -13.30 -7.39 -14.94
N LYS A 354 -12.44 -6.52 -15.49
CA LYS A 354 -11.64 -5.58 -14.68
C LYS A 354 -12.50 -4.56 -13.91
N PRO A 355 -13.48 -3.87 -14.53
CA PRO A 355 -14.36 -2.97 -13.78
C PRO A 355 -15.25 -3.68 -12.76
N ALA A 356 -15.75 -4.89 -13.06
CA ALA A 356 -16.52 -5.68 -12.11
C ALA A 356 -15.70 -6.06 -10.89
N LEU A 357 -14.40 -6.41 -11.08
CA LEU A 357 -13.48 -6.70 -9.98
C LEU A 357 -13.21 -5.46 -9.10
N ILE A 358 -13.04 -4.28 -9.69
CA ILE A 358 -12.90 -3.02 -8.93
C ILE A 358 -14.18 -2.70 -8.14
N ALA A 359 -15.36 -2.94 -8.72
CA ALA A 359 -16.61 -2.78 -8.00
C ALA A 359 -16.73 -3.78 -6.82
N THR A 360 -16.26 -5.00 -6.99
CA THR A 360 -16.18 -5.98 -5.89
C THR A 360 -15.18 -5.53 -4.81
N ALA A 361 -14.02 -4.97 -5.19
CA ALA A 361 -13.09 -4.38 -4.22
C ALA A 361 -13.71 -3.19 -3.46
N HIS A 362 -14.56 -2.40 -4.12
CA HIS A 362 -15.35 -1.36 -3.45
C HIS A 362 -16.32 -1.96 -2.42
N LEU A 363 -17.06 -3.02 -2.79
CA LEU A 363 -17.92 -3.75 -1.84
C LEU A 363 -17.14 -4.23 -0.62
N LEU A 364 -15.99 -4.89 -0.81
CA LEU A 364 -15.13 -5.33 0.31
C LEU A 364 -14.68 -4.16 1.18
N THR A 365 -14.42 -2.98 0.57
CA THR A 365 -14.06 -1.77 1.33
C THR A 365 -15.19 -1.33 2.26
N LEU A 366 -16.44 -1.37 1.78
CA LEU A 366 -17.61 -1.01 2.59
C LEU A 366 -17.85 -2.02 3.72
N GLN A 367 -17.68 -3.31 3.46
CA GLN A 367 -17.78 -4.38 4.44
C GLN A 367 -16.70 -4.24 5.52
N LEU A 368 -15.46 -3.97 5.12
CA LEU A 368 -14.33 -3.71 6.01
C LEU A 368 -14.62 -2.48 6.90
N TYR A 369 -15.04 -1.37 6.30
CA TYR A 369 -15.41 -0.17 7.05
C TYR A 369 -16.49 -0.48 8.10
N LYS A 370 -17.53 -1.21 7.72
CA LYS A 370 -18.61 -1.59 8.64
C LYS A 370 -18.09 -2.40 9.82
N ALA A 371 -17.26 -3.42 9.56
CA ALA A 371 -16.68 -4.23 10.62
C ALA A 371 -15.84 -3.41 11.59
N LEU A 372 -14.93 -2.57 11.07
CA LEU A 372 -14.05 -1.74 11.88
C LEU A 372 -14.79 -0.63 12.63
N ALA A 373 -15.74 0.05 11.99
CA ALA A 373 -16.49 1.15 12.61
C ALA A 373 -17.46 0.69 13.69
N THR A 374 -18.02 -0.52 13.56
CA THR A 374 -18.95 -1.08 14.57
C THR A 374 -18.25 -1.90 15.64
N GLY A 375 -16.97 -2.27 15.44
CA GLY A 375 -16.25 -3.18 16.33
C GLY A 375 -16.79 -4.62 16.30
N ASN A 376 -17.61 -4.99 15.31
CA ASN A 376 -18.22 -6.29 15.19
C ASN A 376 -17.79 -7.00 13.91
N PRO A 377 -17.60 -8.32 13.93
CA PRO A 377 -17.30 -9.11 12.74
C PRO A 377 -18.35 -8.89 11.64
N TYR A 378 -17.93 -8.80 10.41
CA TYR A 378 -18.84 -8.70 9.27
C TYR A 378 -19.54 -10.05 9.05
N THR A 379 -20.86 -10.00 8.98
CA THR A 379 -21.69 -11.16 8.61
C THR A 379 -22.29 -10.90 7.23
N GLU A 380 -22.08 -11.85 6.30
CA GLU A 380 -22.64 -11.75 4.95
C GLU A 380 -24.19 -11.84 4.99
N ASN A 381 -24.86 -10.98 4.24
CA ASN A 381 -26.30 -11.10 4.04
C ASN A 381 -26.60 -12.29 3.14
N THR A 382 -27.28 -13.28 3.69
CA THR A 382 -27.74 -14.46 2.94
C THR A 382 -28.99 -14.17 2.11
N GLN A 383 -29.69 -13.05 2.36
CA GLN A 383 -30.88 -12.64 1.62
C GLN A 383 -30.58 -11.59 0.56
N THR A 384 -31.22 -11.76 -0.58
CA THR A 384 -31.10 -11.01 -1.84
C THR A 384 -31.77 -9.64 -1.78
N GLU A 385 -31.39 -8.78 -0.84
CA GLU A 385 -31.79 -7.37 -0.86
C GLU A 385 -30.56 -6.49 -1.05
N LEU A 386 -30.04 -6.49 -2.26
CA LEU A 386 -29.12 -5.45 -2.73
C LEU A 386 -29.98 -4.31 -3.28
N THR A 387 -30.48 -3.48 -2.37
CA THR A 387 -31.12 -2.21 -2.69
C THR A 387 -30.15 -1.36 -3.50
N THR A 388 -30.64 -0.90 -4.62
CA THR A 388 -30.07 0.13 -5.51
C THR A 388 -29.61 1.35 -4.72
N ALA A 389 -28.32 1.67 -4.82
CA ALA A 389 -27.77 3.00 -4.55
C ALA A 389 -26.94 3.46 -5.75
#